data_4c1ea781ac8eafc5d55379768328c79a
#
_entry.id   4c1ea781ac8eafc5d55379768328c79a
#
_cell.length_a   1.000
_cell.length_b   1.000
_cell.length_c   1.000
_cell.angle_alpha   90.00
_cell.angle_beta   90.00
_cell.angle_gamma   90.00
#
_symmetry.space_group_name_H-M   'P 1'
#
loop_
_entity.id
_entity.type
_entity.pdbx_description
1 polymer ?
#
loop_
_entity_poly.entity_id
_entity_poly.type
_entity_poly.pdbx_seq_one_letter_code
_entity_poly.pdbx_strand_id
1 'polypeptide(L)'
;MKLTASTQWIRSSSVRCALVALLAGSLLVGCASSPSGGVSVVDRNNRDRVTTGHYTVQRGDTLWSIAFRFGWDWRDLARVNNIRPPHVIYPGQTIRFSGQVPRAVATRPETAPPASAPSTPPIVTNPVPTPPPLTRPTVAAPKPAAPNTPIKPVTRSASGWAWPAGGTVIGRFSSNGSLNKGIDIAGELGQPVLAASDGAVVYAGSGLRGYGELVIIKHSDTYVSAYGHNRRLLVQEGQQVKAGQTIAEMGSTGTDRVKLHFEIRRQGKPVDPLQYLPKR
;
A
#
# COMPACT_ATOMS: atom_id res chain seq x y z
N MET A 1 -33.41 10.63 -87.89
CA MET A 1 -34.45 9.79 -87.22
C MET A 1 -33.96 9.52 -85.84
N LYS A 2 -34.70 9.96 -84.83
CA LYS A 2 -34.38 9.95 -83.42
C LYS A 2 -34.96 8.67 -82.82
N LEU A 3 -34.18 7.92 -82.10
CA LEU A 3 -34.68 6.85 -81.26
C LEU A 3 -34.37 7.19 -79.77
N THR A 4 -35.47 7.27 -79.10
CA THR A 4 -35.57 7.56 -77.67
C THR A 4 -35.27 6.28 -76.83
N ALA A 5 -34.34 6.35 -75.93
CA ALA A 5 -34.17 5.37 -74.91
C ALA A 5 -34.73 5.95 -73.60
N SER A 6 -35.85 5.46 -73.20
CA SER A 6 -36.45 5.78 -71.89
C SER A 6 -36.43 4.60 -70.96
N THR A 7 -35.95 4.84 -69.77
CA THR A 7 -36.45 4.32 -68.51
C THR A 7 -36.33 2.84 -68.20
N GLN A 8 -35.35 2.51 -67.41
CA GLN A 8 -35.50 1.48 -66.33
C GLN A 8 -34.59 1.82 -65.15
N TRP A 9 -35.03 2.74 -64.33
CA TRP A 9 -34.28 3.16 -63.13
C TRP A 9 -35.04 3.09 -61.84
N ILE A 10 -36.14 2.29 -61.73
CA ILE A 10 -37.02 2.31 -60.56
C ILE A 10 -37.17 0.94 -59.88
N ARG A 11 -36.22 0.00 -59.99
CA ARG A 11 -36.38 -1.28 -59.26
C ARG A 11 -35.22 -1.73 -58.40
N SER A 12 -34.27 -0.86 -58.11
CA SER A 12 -33.10 -1.30 -57.31
C SER A 12 -33.04 -0.75 -55.87
N SER A 13 -33.90 0.18 -55.52
CA SER A 13 -33.87 0.80 -54.17
C SER A 13 -34.42 -0.10 -53.10
N SER A 14 -35.51 -0.85 -53.35
CA SER A 14 -36.16 -1.69 -52.37
C SER A 14 -35.32 -2.93 -51.96
N VAL A 15 -34.56 -3.49 -52.92
CA VAL A 15 -33.69 -4.65 -52.64
C VAL A 15 -32.44 -4.23 -51.90
N ARG A 16 -31.90 -3.03 -52.15
CA ARG A 16 -30.74 -2.50 -51.42
C ARG A 16 -31.10 -2.11 -49.99
N CYS A 17 -32.27 -1.58 -49.71
CA CYS A 17 -32.74 -1.31 -48.33
C CYS A 17 -32.97 -2.60 -47.53
N ALA A 18 -33.50 -3.64 -48.17
CA ALA A 18 -33.69 -4.93 -47.50
C ALA A 18 -32.35 -5.64 -47.14
N LEU A 19 -31.37 -5.57 -48.03
CA LEU A 19 -30.03 -6.12 -47.78
C LEU A 19 -29.27 -5.36 -46.68
N VAL A 20 -29.37 -4.04 -46.65
CA VAL A 20 -28.76 -3.21 -45.62
C VAL A 20 -29.40 -3.43 -44.25
N ALA A 21 -30.73 -3.61 -44.20
CA ALA A 21 -31.48 -3.94 -42.96
C ALA A 21 -31.11 -5.33 -42.41
N LEU A 22 -30.89 -6.31 -43.31
CA LEU A 22 -30.46 -7.67 -42.90
C LEU A 22 -29.01 -7.74 -42.41
N LEU A 23 -28.11 -6.92 -42.97
CA LEU A 23 -26.73 -6.78 -42.51
C LEU A 23 -26.61 -6.02 -41.18
N ALA A 24 -27.49 -5.02 -40.95
CA ALA A 24 -27.51 -4.29 -39.68
C ALA A 24 -28.11 -5.10 -38.52
N GLY A 25 -28.98 -6.06 -38.80
CA GLY A 25 -29.59 -6.95 -37.78
C GLY A 25 -28.69 -8.05 -37.25
N SER A 26 -27.67 -8.45 -38.03
CA SER A 26 -26.75 -9.54 -37.65
C SER A 26 -25.58 -9.11 -36.77
N LEU A 27 -25.40 -7.82 -36.49
CA LEU A 27 -24.33 -7.28 -35.64
C LEU A 27 -24.71 -7.14 -34.16
N LEU A 28 -25.93 -7.52 -33.74
CA LEU A 28 -26.44 -7.40 -32.37
C LEU A 28 -26.48 -8.72 -31.58
N VAL A 29 -25.97 -9.83 -32.12
CA VAL A 29 -25.77 -11.06 -31.34
C VAL A 29 -24.34 -11.11 -30.85
N GLY A 30 -23.96 -10.15 -30.03
CA GLY A 30 -22.75 -10.18 -29.23
C GLY A 30 -22.99 -11.10 -28.05
N CYS A 31 -22.33 -12.25 -28.02
CA CYS A 31 -22.33 -13.22 -26.94
C CYS A 31 -21.94 -12.54 -25.60
N ALA A 32 -22.91 -12.37 -24.73
CA ALA A 32 -22.69 -12.16 -23.31
C ALA A 32 -22.25 -13.50 -22.68
N SER A 33 -21.04 -13.93 -22.99
CA SER A 33 -20.33 -14.99 -22.26
C SER A 33 -19.58 -14.31 -21.15
N SER A 34 -20.13 -14.28 -19.94
CA SER A 34 -19.37 -13.96 -18.72
C SER A 34 -18.39 -15.09 -18.49
N PRO A 35 -17.07 -14.88 -18.60
CA PRO A 35 -16.12 -15.85 -18.12
C PRO A 35 -16.11 -15.75 -16.60
N SER A 36 -16.78 -16.68 -15.91
CA SER A 36 -16.59 -16.95 -14.50
C SER A 36 -15.25 -17.67 -14.27
N GLY A 37 -14.18 -17.00 -14.57
CA GLY A 37 -12.81 -17.39 -14.28
C GLY A 37 -12.06 -16.09 -14.02
N GLY A 38 -12.20 -15.54 -12.80
CA GLY A 38 -11.67 -14.24 -12.45
C GLY A 38 -10.15 -14.25 -12.43
N VAL A 39 -9.53 -13.95 -13.56
CA VAL A 39 -8.24 -13.27 -13.53
C VAL A 39 -8.54 -11.84 -13.10
N SER A 40 -8.41 -11.57 -11.79
CA SER A 40 -8.45 -10.21 -11.28
C SER A 40 -7.30 -9.44 -11.94
N VAL A 41 -7.60 -8.72 -13.00
CA VAL A 41 -6.69 -7.71 -13.53
C VAL A 41 -6.63 -6.61 -12.48
N VAL A 42 -5.64 -6.72 -11.60
CA VAL A 42 -5.30 -5.63 -10.69
C VAL A 42 -4.80 -4.49 -11.58
N ASP A 43 -5.65 -3.50 -11.80
CA ASP A 43 -5.27 -2.27 -12.46
C ASP A 43 -4.14 -1.62 -11.64
N ARG A 44 -2.93 -1.64 -12.19
CA ARG A 44 -1.70 -1.22 -11.51
C ARG A 44 -1.68 0.27 -11.20
N ASN A 45 -2.60 1.05 -11.74
CA ASN A 45 -2.69 2.48 -11.56
C ASN A 45 -3.79 2.92 -10.58
N ASN A 46 -4.81 2.10 -10.36
CA ASN A 46 -5.85 2.41 -9.39
C ASN A 46 -5.52 1.69 -8.07
N ARG A 47 -4.87 2.38 -7.14
CA ARG A 47 -4.53 1.86 -5.81
C ARG A 47 -5.66 2.10 -4.81
N ASP A 48 -6.88 1.87 -5.23
CA ASP A 48 -7.96 1.69 -4.28
C ASP A 48 -7.68 0.44 -3.44
N ARG A 49 -8.16 0.45 -2.20
CA ARG A 49 -7.98 -0.69 -1.30
C ARG A 49 -8.36 -1.99 -2.00
N VAL A 50 -7.42 -2.90 -2.15
CA VAL A 50 -7.69 -4.25 -2.64
C VAL A 50 -8.56 -4.95 -1.61
N THR A 51 -9.79 -5.29 -1.96
CA THR A 51 -10.78 -5.85 -1.03
C THR A 51 -10.92 -7.36 -1.13
N THR A 52 -10.31 -7.98 -2.14
CA THR A 52 -10.39 -9.42 -2.40
C THR A 52 -9.03 -9.96 -2.87
N GLY A 53 -8.80 -11.24 -2.64
CA GLY A 53 -7.58 -11.93 -3.06
C GLY A 53 -6.59 -12.18 -1.92
N HIS A 54 -5.40 -12.57 -2.30
CA HIS A 54 -4.32 -12.89 -1.35
C HIS A 54 -2.96 -12.47 -1.94
N TYR A 55 -1.99 -12.33 -1.07
CA TYR A 55 -0.60 -12.01 -1.41
C TYR A 55 0.33 -12.96 -0.67
N THR A 56 1.32 -13.50 -1.36
CA THR A 56 2.37 -14.32 -0.75
C THR A 56 3.53 -13.41 -0.35
N VAL A 57 3.85 -13.40 0.94
CA VAL A 57 4.92 -12.60 1.53
C VAL A 57 6.26 -12.94 0.87
N GLN A 58 6.98 -11.93 0.43
CA GLN A 58 8.31 -12.04 -0.15
C GLN A 58 9.37 -11.67 0.88
N ARG A 59 10.64 -12.02 0.61
CA ARG A 59 11.76 -11.62 1.44
C ARG A 59 11.88 -10.09 1.45
N GLY A 60 11.99 -9.48 2.63
CA GLY A 60 12.03 -8.03 2.82
C GLY A 60 10.67 -7.35 2.90
N ASP A 61 9.56 -8.12 2.81
CA ASP A 61 8.24 -7.55 3.12
C ASP A 61 8.04 -7.43 4.63
N THR A 62 7.41 -6.34 5.03
CA THR A 62 6.81 -6.16 6.35
C THR A 62 5.28 -6.10 6.21
N LEU A 63 4.56 -6.39 7.30
CA LEU A 63 3.10 -6.22 7.28
C LEU A 63 2.70 -4.78 6.89
N TRP A 64 3.52 -3.80 7.26
CA TRP A 64 3.37 -2.39 6.90
C TRP A 64 3.56 -2.16 5.40
N SER A 65 4.61 -2.71 4.79
CA SER A 65 4.86 -2.55 3.36
C SER A 65 3.74 -3.16 2.52
N ILE A 66 3.20 -4.32 2.96
CA ILE A 66 2.06 -4.97 2.29
C ILE A 66 0.79 -4.12 2.46
N ALA A 67 0.47 -3.69 3.69
CA ALA A 67 -0.68 -2.81 3.93
C ALA A 67 -0.59 -1.52 3.12
N PHE A 68 0.59 -0.89 3.11
CA PHE A 68 0.86 0.32 2.32
C PHE A 68 0.67 0.09 0.82
N ARG A 69 1.21 -1.02 0.27
CA ARG A 69 1.09 -1.40 -1.14
C ARG A 69 -0.35 -1.53 -1.60
N PHE A 70 -1.19 -2.15 -0.76
CA PHE A 70 -2.57 -2.52 -1.10
C PHE A 70 -3.63 -1.58 -0.52
N GLY A 71 -3.24 -0.44 0.06
CA GLY A 71 -4.15 0.58 0.58
C GLY A 71 -4.92 0.19 1.85
N TRP A 72 -4.37 -0.74 2.64
CA TRP A 72 -4.95 -1.19 3.89
C TRP A 72 -4.42 -0.42 5.11
N ASP A 73 -5.26 -0.30 6.14
CA ASP A 73 -4.74 -0.09 7.49
C ASP A 73 -4.05 -1.39 7.95
N TRP A 74 -2.84 -1.28 8.45
CA TRP A 74 -2.04 -2.45 8.82
C TRP A 74 -2.68 -3.27 9.95
N ARG A 75 -3.44 -2.64 10.88
CA ARG A 75 -4.14 -3.33 11.96
C ARG A 75 -5.32 -4.12 11.44
N ASP A 76 -6.06 -3.55 10.49
CA ASP A 76 -7.14 -4.25 9.83
C ASP A 76 -6.58 -5.47 9.08
N LEU A 77 -5.45 -5.29 8.38
CA LEU A 77 -4.77 -6.39 7.72
C LEU A 77 -4.28 -7.45 8.71
N ALA A 78 -3.69 -7.03 9.84
CA ALA A 78 -3.29 -7.93 10.92
C ALA A 78 -4.47 -8.73 11.48
N ARG A 79 -5.59 -8.05 11.76
CA ARG A 79 -6.80 -8.64 12.34
C ARG A 79 -7.44 -9.67 11.40
N VAL A 80 -7.59 -9.35 10.12
CA VAL A 80 -8.16 -10.25 9.11
C VAL A 80 -7.31 -11.51 8.93
N ASN A 81 -6.00 -11.39 9.16
CA ASN A 81 -5.05 -12.50 9.02
C ASN A 81 -4.66 -13.15 10.36
N ASN A 82 -5.26 -12.77 11.49
CA ASN A 82 -4.93 -13.26 12.83
C ASN A 82 -3.45 -13.09 13.21
N ILE A 83 -2.80 -12.04 12.70
CA ILE A 83 -1.40 -11.72 12.99
C ILE A 83 -1.34 -10.91 14.27
N ARG A 84 -0.86 -11.55 15.34
CA ARG A 84 -0.75 -10.96 16.69
C ARG A 84 0.56 -10.15 16.84
N PRO A 85 0.64 -9.20 17.80
CA PRO A 85 1.90 -8.56 18.15
C PRO A 85 2.99 -9.61 18.45
N PRO A 86 4.23 -9.39 18.01
CA PRO A 86 4.81 -8.20 17.39
C PRO A 86 4.57 -8.05 15.86
N HIS A 87 3.56 -8.67 15.29
CA HIS A 87 3.12 -8.59 13.87
C HIS A 87 4.19 -9.06 12.87
N VAL A 88 4.95 -10.06 13.26
CA VAL A 88 5.96 -10.69 12.39
C VAL A 88 5.26 -11.52 11.32
N ILE A 89 5.75 -11.41 10.09
CA ILE A 89 5.35 -12.23 8.95
C ILE A 89 6.58 -12.92 8.35
N TYR A 90 6.37 -14.00 7.63
CA TYR A 90 7.46 -14.82 7.09
C TYR A 90 7.33 -14.97 5.58
N PRO A 91 8.46 -15.03 4.83
CA PRO A 91 8.42 -15.35 3.41
C PRO A 91 7.66 -16.64 3.14
N GLY A 92 6.78 -16.62 2.13
CA GLY A 92 5.87 -17.72 1.80
C GLY A 92 4.53 -17.68 2.54
N GLN A 93 4.38 -16.90 3.60
CA GLN A 93 3.11 -16.71 4.29
C GLN A 93 2.08 -16.05 3.36
N THR A 94 0.83 -16.52 3.40
CA THR A 94 -0.27 -15.94 2.63
C THR A 94 -1.01 -14.89 3.44
N ILE A 95 -1.08 -13.66 2.93
CA ILE A 95 -1.86 -12.55 3.48
C ILE A 95 -3.14 -12.40 2.68
N ARG A 96 -4.29 -12.45 3.32
CA ARG A 96 -5.62 -12.32 2.72
C ARG A 96 -6.12 -10.88 2.81
N PHE A 97 -6.80 -10.43 1.75
CA PHE A 97 -7.43 -9.11 1.68
C PHE A 97 -8.96 -9.18 1.75
N SER A 98 -9.52 -10.36 2.00
CA SER A 98 -10.95 -10.58 2.15
C SER A 98 -11.33 -10.68 3.63
N GLY A 99 -12.39 -9.97 4.01
CA GLY A 99 -12.99 -10.04 5.34
C GLY A 99 -13.65 -8.71 5.69
N GLN A 100 -14.90 -8.75 6.17
CA GLN A 100 -15.46 -7.63 6.89
C GLN A 100 -14.64 -7.47 8.17
N VAL A 101 -14.06 -6.29 8.38
CA VAL A 101 -13.51 -5.92 9.68
C VAL A 101 -14.70 -5.95 10.65
N PRO A 102 -14.74 -6.83 11.65
CA PRO A 102 -15.80 -6.75 12.64
C PRO A 102 -15.70 -5.37 13.28
N ARG A 103 -16.69 -4.53 13.05
CA ARG A 103 -16.84 -3.28 13.78
C ARG A 103 -16.91 -3.68 15.23
N ALA A 104 -15.91 -3.30 16.04
CA ALA A 104 -15.90 -3.59 17.45
C ALA A 104 -17.17 -3.00 18.05
N VAL A 105 -18.17 -3.83 18.23
CA VAL A 105 -19.27 -3.57 19.13
C VAL A 105 -18.62 -3.61 20.50
N ALA A 106 -18.65 -2.48 21.20
CA ALA A 106 -18.23 -2.39 22.58
C ALA A 106 -19.16 -3.30 23.38
N THR A 107 -18.81 -4.56 23.53
CA THR A 107 -19.46 -5.48 24.45
C THR A 107 -18.90 -5.20 25.84
N ARG A 108 -19.80 -4.62 26.66
CA ARG A 108 -19.74 -4.55 28.11
C ARG A 108 -19.28 -5.91 28.66
N PRO A 109 -18.39 -5.98 29.65
CA PRO A 109 -17.96 -7.23 30.25
C PRO A 109 -19.16 -7.92 30.92
N GLU A 110 -19.61 -9.02 30.38
CA GLU A 110 -20.55 -9.93 31.02
C GLU A 110 -19.75 -10.84 31.95
N THR A 111 -20.09 -10.77 33.22
CA THR A 111 -19.54 -11.54 34.31
C THR A 111 -19.78 -13.03 34.03
N ALA A 112 -18.71 -13.81 33.84
CA ALA A 112 -18.76 -15.26 33.70
C ALA A 112 -18.98 -15.94 35.09
N PRO A 113 -19.84 -16.99 35.17
CA PRO A 113 -19.96 -17.82 36.36
C PRO A 113 -18.74 -18.74 36.51
N PRO A 114 -18.42 -19.18 37.73
CA PRO A 114 -17.25 -20.01 37.97
C PRO A 114 -17.44 -21.43 37.45
N ALA A 115 -16.51 -21.85 36.58
CA ALA A 115 -16.47 -23.20 36.04
C ALA A 115 -15.82 -24.17 37.03
N SER A 116 -16.51 -25.27 37.28
CA SER A 116 -16.12 -26.42 38.09
C SER A 116 -14.89 -27.13 37.50
N ALA A 117 -13.95 -27.51 38.34
CA ALA A 117 -12.74 -28.24 37.98
C ALA A 117 -13.04 -29.69 37.57
N PRO A 118 -12.42 -30.21 36.51
CA PRO A 118 -12.41 -31.63 36.22
C PRO A 118 -11.17 -32.29 36.83
N SER A 119 -11.42 -33.43 37.49
CA SER A 119 -10.46 -34.33 38.09
C SER A 119 -9.52 -34.96 37.06
N THR A 120 -8.23 -34.95 37.32
CA THR A 120 -7.20 -35.62 36.52
C THR A 120 -7.05 -37.08 36.91
N PRO A 121 -6.97 -38.04 35.94
CA PRO A 121 -6.47 -39.40 36.21
C PRO A 121 -4.94 -39.44 36.20
N PRO A 122 -4.28 -40.39 36.89
CA PRO A 122 -2.83 -40.44 37.00
C PRO A 122 -2.15 -40.89 35.71
N ILE A 123 -1.15 -40.13 35.28
CA ILE A 123 -0.31 -40.45 34.13
C ILE A 123 0.86 -41.32 34.56
N VAL A 124 0.96 -42.52 34.00
CA VAL A 124 2.11 -43.42 34.11
C VAL A 124 3.24 -42.84 33.27
N THR A 125 4.35 -42.44 33.89
CA THR A 125 5.54 -41.93 33.22
C THR A 125 6.46 -43.05 32.80
N ASN A 126 6.57 -43.27 31.47
CA ASN A 126 7.71 -43.97 30.87
C ASN A 126 8.80 -42.96 30.53
N PRO A 127 10.10 -43.21 30.81
CA PRO A 127 11.16 -42.30 30.49
C PRO A 127 11.42 -42.28 28.98
N VAL A 128 11.17 -41.12 28.33
CA VAL A 128 11.55 -40.85 26.94
C VAL A 128 12.99 -40.35 26.93
N PRO A 129 13.87 -40.85 26.05
CA PRO A 129 15.25 -40.39 25.93
C PRO A 129 15.29 -38.89 25.54
N THR A 130 16.05 -38.15 26.32
CA THR A 130 16.30 -36.70 26.10
C THR A 130 16.97 -36.48 24.73
N PRO A 131 16.38 -35.71 23.80
CA PRO A 131 17.08 -35.29 22.59
C PRO A 131 18.19 -34.31 22.94
N PRO A 132 19.30 -34.28 22.17
CA PRO A 132 20.39 -33.34 22.39
C PRO A 132 19.88 -31.88 22.26
N PRO A 133 20.52 -30.91 22.97
CA PRO A 133 20.08 -29.50 22.93
C PRO A 133 20.19 -28.97 21.51
N LEU A 134 19.05 -28.68 20.89
CA LEU A 134 19.00 -27.88 19.67
C LEU A 134 19.49 -26.49 20.03
N THR A 135 20.65 -26.12 19.51
CA THR A 135 21.17 -24.76 19.55
C THR A 135 20.11 -23.83 18.92
N ARG A 136 19.40 -23.12 19.79
CA ARG A 136 18.47 -22.06 19.40
C ARG A 136 19.23 -21.08 18.54
N PRO A 137 18.79 -20.74 17.31
CA PRO A 137 19.42 -19.67 16.55
C PRO A 137 19.37 -18.42 17.43
N THR A 138 20.52 -17.91 17.81
CA THR A 138 20.65 -16.61 18.47
C THR A 138 20.05 -15.59 17.52
N VAL A 139 18.85 -15.10 17.83
CA VAL A 139 18.30 -13.92 17.17
C VAL A 139 19.33 -12.83 17.41
N ALA A 140 19.99 -12.42 16.33
CA ALA A 140 20.98 -11.35 16.39
C ALA A 140 20.33 -10.16 17.09
N ALA A 141 20.96 -9.70 18.16
CA ALA A 141 20.54 -8.49 18.86
C ALA A 141 20.39 -7.35 17.85
N PRO A 142 19.38 -6.46 18.03
CA PRO A 142 19.18 -5.33 17.15
C PRO A 142 20.53 -4.60 16.99
N LYS A 143 21.00 -4.49 15.75
CA LYS A 143 22.22 -3.74 15.44
C LYS A 143 22.06 -2.34 16.04
N PRO A 144 23.07 -1.82 16.77
CA PRO A 144 22.99 -0.51 17.41
C PRO A 144 22.46 0.52 16.41
N ALA A 145 21.54 1.36 16.85
CA ALA A 145 21.00 2.46 16.07
C ALA A 145 22.14 3.24 15.41
N ALA A 146 22.00 3.53 14.11
CA ALA A 146 22.93 4.38 13.40
C ALA A 146 23.14 5.70 14.16
N PRO A 147 24.35 6.31 14.12
CA PRO A 147 24.68 7.50 14.90
C PRO A 147 23.63 8.58 14.68
N ASN A 148 23.22 9.23 15.78
CA ASN A 148 22.24 10.32 15.80
C ASN A 148 22.58 11.37 14.73
N THR A 149 21.90 11.29 13.59
CA THR A 149 22.01 12.33 12.56
C THR A 149 21.54 13.65 13.17
N PRO A 150 22.23 14.78 12.94
CA PRO A 150 21.87 16.05 13.55
C PRO A 150 20.39 16.39 13.28
N ILE A 151 19.68 16.71 14.34
CA ILE A 151 18.28 17.17 14.23
C ILE A 151 18.32 18.67 13.94
N LYS A 152 17.84 19.08 12.77
CA LYS A 152 17.67 20.49 12.45
C LYS A 152 16.37 21.02 13.08
N PRO A 153 16.37 22.18 13.73
CA PRO A 153 15.14 22.84 14.14
C PRO A 153 14.24 23.03 12.90
N VAL A 154 12.98 22.59 12.99
CA VAL A 154 12.00 22.72 11.91
C VAL A 154 10.74 23.39 12.40
N THR A 155 10.17 24.26 11.56
CA THR A 155 8.84 24.83 11.80
C THR A 155 7.80 23.74 11.64
N ARG A 156 6.95 23.56 12.66
CA ARG A 156 5.85 22.60 12.63
C ARG A 156 4.51 23.32 12.47
N SER A 157 3.58 22.68 11.77
CA SER A 157 2.19 23.08 11.73
C SER A 157 1.49 22.85 13.09
N ALA A 158 0.30 23.37 13.28
CA ALA A 158 -0.52 23.09 14.46
C ALA A 158 -0.81 21.60 14.67
N SER A 159 -0.81 20.82 13.61
CA SER A 159 -0.96 19.34 13.65
C SER A 159 0.37 18.57 13.84
N GLY A 160 1.49 19.29 14.09
CA GLY A 160 2.79 18.71 14.43
C GLY A 160 3.66 18.27 13.23
N TRP A 161 3.27 18.60 12.00
CA TRP A 161 4.00 18.25 10.78
C TRP A 161 4.98 19.35 10.37
N ALA A 162 6.12 18.94 9.84
CA ALA A 162 7.13 19.81 9.25
C ALA A 162 7.38 19.43 7.79
N TRP A 163 7.93 20.34 7.01
CA TRP A 163 8.33 20.06 5.64
C TRP A 163 9.47 19.01 5.61
N PRO A 164 9.32 17.94 4.78
CA PRO A 164 10.33 16.88 4.70
C PRO A 164 11.57 17.29 3.90
N ALA A 165 11.48 18.34 3.08
CA ALA A 165 12.60 18.90 2.32
C ALA A 165 12.34 20.35 1.96
N GLY A 166 13.40 21.09 1.66
CA GLY A 166 13.33 22.36 0.95
C GLY A 166 13.00 22.14 -0.53
N GLY A 167 12.56 23.18 -1.24
CA GLY A 167 12.28 23.12 -2.68
C GLY A 167 10.82 23.39 -3.04
N THR A 168 10.55 23.50 -4.33
CA THR A 168 9.23 23.81 -4.90
C THR A 168 8.41 22.55 -5.07
N VAL A 169 7.10 22.62 -4.79
CA VAL A 169 6.16 21.54 -5.09
C VAL A 169 5.90 21.51 -6.60
N ILE A 170 6.34 20.43 -7.25
CA ILE A 170 6.21 20.20 -8.69
C ILE A 170 5.12 19.18 -9.05
N GLY A 171 4.65 18.41 -8.07
CA GLY A 171 3.53 17.47 -8.21
C GLY A 171 2.59 17.62 -7.02
N ARG A 172 1.28 17.71 -7.26
CA ARG A 172 0.26 17.85 -6.23
C ARG A 172 -0.51 16.56 -6.05
N PHE A 173 -1.06 16.37 -4.86
CA PHE A 173 -1.96 15.28 -4.52
C PHE A 173 -3.19 15.26 -5.44
N SER A 174 -3.61 14.06 -5.84
CA SER A 174 -4.81 13.84 -6.63
C SER A 174 -5.70 12.79 -5.96
N SER A 175 -6.93 13.19 -5.65
CA SER A 175 -7.92 12.33 -4.98
C SER A 175 -8.68 11.39 -5.91
N ASN A 176 -8.62 11.62 -7.24
CA ASN A 176 -9.44 10.90 -8.23
C ASN A 176 -8.87 9.56 -8.71
N GLY A 177 -8.15 8.86 -7.85
CA GLY A 177 -7.60 7.52 -8.19
C GLY A 177 -6.36 7.55 -9.06
N SER A 178 -6.03 8.68 -9.68
CA SER A 178 -4.88 8.79 -10.55
C SER A 178 -3.57 9.04 -9.78
N LEU A 179 -2.62 9.11 -10.35
CA LEU A 179 -1.18 9.19 -10.47
C LEU A 179 -0.40 9.67 -9.22
N ASN A 180 -0.84 10.66 -8.43
CA ASN A 180 -0.04 11.16 -7.33
C ASN A 180 -0.74 11.04 -5.97
N LYS A 181 -0.27 10.12 -5.14
CA LYS A 181 -0.81 9.83 -3.80
C LYS A 181 -0.25 10.76 -2.71
N GLY A 182 0.57 11.71 -3.10
CA GLY A 182 1.23 12.65 -2.23
C GLY A 182 1.57 13.94 -2.94
N ILE A 183 2.70 14.53 -2.60
CA ILE A 183 3.30 15.66 -3.31
C ILE A 183 4.71 15.31 -3.76
N ASP A 184 5.14 15.90 -4.89
CA ASP A 184 6.52 15.82 -5.34
C ASP A 184 7.20 17.16 -5.07
N ILE A 185 8.36 17.12 -4.44
CA ILE A 185 9.16 18.30 -4.09
C ILE A 185 10.45 18.23 -4.91
N ALA A 186 10.70 19.24 -5.73
CA ALA A 186 11.95 19.39 -6.47
C ALA A 186 13.11 19.69 -5.51
N GLY A 187 14.28 19.17 -5.84
CA GLY A 187 15.50 19.44 -5.08
C GLY A 187 16.74 18.95 -5.80
N GLU A 188 17.84 18.87 -5.08
CA GLU A 188 19.15 18.47 -5.60
C GLU A 188 19.49 17.03 -5.20
N LEU A 189 20.34 16.39 -6.02
CA LEU A 189 20.84 15.06 -5.72
C LEU A 189 21.64 15.06 -4.41
N GLY A 190 21.23 14.27 -3.44
CA GLY A 190 21.85 14.21 -2.12
C GLY A 190 21.34 15.22 -1.12
N GLN A 191 20.39 16.07 -1.49
CA GLN A 191 19.73 16.98 -0.54
C GLN A 191 19.13 16.18 0.64
N PRO A 192 19.30 16.66 1.90
CA PRO A 192 18.74 15.99 3.05
C PRO A 192 17.23 15.87 2.99
N VAL A 193 16.72 14.66 3.22
CA VAL A 193 15.30 14.36 3.44
C VAL A 193 15.09 14.20 4.94
N LEU A 194 14.14 14.95 5.50
CA LEU A 194 13.89 15.07 6.93
C LEU A 194 12.62 14.33 7.33
N ALA A 195 12.60 13.73 8.50
CA ALA A 195 11.37 13.22 9.08
C ALA A 195 10.39 14.37 9.33
N ALA A 196 9.20 14.29 8.79
CA ALA A 196 8.18 15.35 8.87
C ALA A 196 7.50 15.42 10.24
N SER A 197 7.57 14.36 11.04
CA SER A 197 7.09 14.30 12.42
C SER A 197 7.86 13.22 13.19
N ASP A 198 7.73 13.20 14.51
CA ASP A 198 8.31 12.14 15.36
C ASP A 198 7.66 10.80 15.04
N GLY A 199 8.41 9.69 15.15
CA GLY A 199 7.85 8.36 14.91
C GLY A 199 8.86 7.23 14.86
N ALA A 200 8.41 6.06 14.43
CA ALA A 200 9.21 4.87 14.23
C ALA A 200 9.26 4.48 12.75
N VAL A 201 10.45 4.16 12.24
CA VAL A 201 10.62 3.63 10.89
C VAL A 201 10.03 2.22 10.83
N VAL A 202 9.05 2.01 9.98
CA VAL A 202 8.37 0.72 9.81
C VAL A 202 8.68 0.04 8.48
N TYR A 203 9.39 0.77 7.60
CA TYR A 203 9.93 0.24 6.36
C TYR A 203 11.09 1.12 5.87
N ALA A 204 12.17 0.48 5.40
CA ALA A 204 13.32 1.13 4.77
C ALA A 204 13.88 0.21 3.68
N GLY A 205 13.67 0.54 2.39
CA GLY A 205 14.11 -0.29 1.27
C GLY A 205 13.48 0.06 -0.07
N SER A 206 13.78 -0.73 -1.11
CA SER A 206 13.35 -0.52 -2.51
C SER A 206 12.32 -1.53 -3.02
N GLY A 207 11.78 -2.41 -2.16
CA GLY A 207 10.86 -3.47 -2.54
C GLY A 207 9.46 -3.00 -3.00
N LEU A 208 9.12 -1.73 -2.81
CA LEU A 208 7.84 -1.14 -3.22
C LEU A 208 7.96 -0.49 -4.60
N ARG A 209 7.44 -1.20 -5.62
CA ARG A 209 7.51 -0.74 -7.02
C ARG A 209 6.93 0.67 -7.18
N GLY A 210 7.64 1.52 -7.89
CA GLY A 210 7.24 2.90 -8.20
C GLY A 210 7.67 3.93 -7.15
N TYR A 211 8.29 3.52 -6.03
CA TYR A 211 8.79 4.44 -5.00
C TYR A 211 10.31 4.57 -4.98
N GLY A 212 11.03 3.66 -5.65
CA GLY A 212 12.49 3.58 -5.53
C GLY A 212 12.91 3.27 -4.09
N GLU A 213 14.01 3.86 -3.62
CA GLU A 213 14.42 3.80 -2.22
C GLU A 213 13.44 4.59 -1.35
N LEU A 214 12.78 3.90 -0.43
CA LEU A 214 11.62 4.38 0.32
C LEU A 214 11.83 4.22 1.82
N VAL A 215 11.50 5.27 2.57
CA VAL A 215 11.30 5.20 4.03
C VAL A 215 9.82 5.36 4.32
N ILE A 216 9.25 4.55 5.24
CA ILE A 216 7.93 4.75 5.81
C ILE A 216 8.07 4.92 7.33
N ILE A 217 7.48 5.99 7.86
CA ILE A 217 7.50 6.31 9.29
C ILE A 217 6.07 6.23 9.83
N LYS A 218 5.89 5.45 10.90
CA LYS A 218 4.67 5.45 11.72
C LYS A 218 4.78 6.54 12.78
N HIS A 219 3.87 7.50 12.75
CA HIS A 219 3.79 8.60 13.74
C HIS A 219 2.81 8.29 14.85
N SER A 220 1.72 7.63 14.50
CA SER A 220 0.68 7.20 15.44
C SER A 220 -0.04 5.99 14.85
N ASP A 221 -1.06 5.55 15.55
CA ASP A 221 -1.93 4.52 15.03
C ASP A 221 -2.79 4.98 13.83
N THR A 222 -2.91 6.27 13.65
CA THR A 222 -3.73 6.87 12.59
C THR A 222 -2.90 7.34 11.40
N TYR A 223 -1.66 7.79 11.61
CA TYR A 223 -0.85 8.46 10.60
C TYR A 223 0.47 7.77 10.32
N VAL A 224 0.76 7.64 9.04
CA VAL A 224 2.09 7.28 8.52
C VAL A 224 2.52 8.29 7.46
N SER A 225 3.83 8.48 7.28
CA SER A 225 4.39 9.20 6.15
C SER A 225 5.32 8.31 5.33
N ALA A 226 5.48 8.65 4.04
CA ALA A 226 6.34 7.94 3.12
C ALA A 226 7.22 8.92 2.34
N TYR A 227 8.48 8.54 2.11
CA TYR A 227 9.54 9.36 1.51
C TYR A 227 10.21 8.54 0.42
N GLY A 228 9.83 8.77 -0.84
CA GLY A 228 10.27 8.00 -2.01
C GLY A 228 11.30 8.71 -2.87
N HIS A 229 11.88 7.96 -3.80
CA HIS A 229 12.89 8.37 -4.79
C HIS A 229 14.25 8.76 -4.20
N ASN A 230 14.54 8.29 -2.97
CA ASN A 230 15.83 8.58 -2.35
C ASN A 230 16.99 7.91 -3.10
N ARG A 231 18.19 8.47 -3.01
CA ARG A 231 19.41 7.82 -3.49
C ARG A 231 20.03 6.93 -2.42
N ARG A 232 19.86 7.28 -1.14
CA ARG A 232 20.42 6.58 0.01
C ARG A 232 19.51 6.74 1.23
N LEU A 233 19.29 5.64 1.94
CA LEU A 233 18.58 5.63 3.21
C LEU A 233 19.61 5.75 4.36
N LEU A 234 19.31 6.58 5.36
CA LEU A 234 20.17 6.84 6.52
C LEU A 234 19.60 6.27 7.81
N VAL A 235 18.42 5.64 7.72
CA VAL A 235 17.72 4.99 8.82
C VAL A 235 17.37 3.55 8.45
N GLN A 236 17.03 2.75 9.45
CA GLN A 236 16.63 1.36 9.28
C GLN A 236 15.33 1.08 10.03
N GLU A 237 14.67 -0.02 9.68
CA GLU A 237 13.44 -0.47 10.33
C GLU A 237 13.62 -0.63 11.84
N GLY A 238 12.61 -0.24 12.61
CA GLY A 238 12.62 -0.21 14.07
C GLY A 238 13.23 1.04 14.70
N GLN A 239 13.92 1.88 13.93
CA GLN A 239 14.58 3.09 14.46
C GLN A 239 13.53 4.16 14.81
N GLN A 240 13.70 4.79 16.00
CA GLN A 240 12.94 5.98 16.39
C GLN A 240 13.58 7.22 15.75
N VAL A 241 12.75 8.10 15.23
CA VAL A 241 13.18 9.35 14.59
C VAL A 241 12.40 10.54 15.13
N LYS A 242 13.02 11.72 15.08
CA LYS A 242 12.44 13.00 15.46
C LYS A 242 12.19 13.87 14.24
N ALA A 243 11.17 14.72 14.29
CA ALA A 243 10.95 15.70 13.23
C ALA A 243 12.19 16.57 13.02
N GLY A 244 12.55 16.78 11.75
CA GLY A 244 13.78 17.47 11.38
C GLY A 244 15.05 16.59 11.38
N GLN A 245 14.95 15.34 11.80
CA GLN A 245 16.06 14.39 11.68
C GLN A 245 16.24 13.98 10.20
N THR A 246 17.48 14.00 9.73
CA THR A 246 17.80 13.50 8.38
C THR A 246 17.61 11.98 8.34
N ILE A 247 16.75 11.49 7.45
CA ILE A 247 16.39 10.07 7.31
C ILE A 247 16.87 9.46 6.00
N ALA A 248 17.07 10.29 4.99
CA ALA A 248 17.53 9.87 3.67
C ALA A 248 18.19 11.04 2.92
N GLU A 249 18.72 10.74 1.75
CA GLU A 249 19.21 11.71 0.78
C GLU A 249 18.36 11.64 -0.47
N MET A 250 17.89 12.80 -0.95
CA MET A 250 17.08 12.91 -2.15
C MET A 250 17.80 12.35 -3.38
N GLY A 251 17.05 11.69 -4.25
CA GLY A 251 17.59 11.08 -5.47
C GLY A 251 16.57 11.04 -6.58
N SER A 252 16.77 10.08 -7.48
CA SER A 252 15.90 9.82 -8.63
C SER A 252 15.62 8.32 -8.82
N THR A 253 15.72 7.51 -7.76
CA THR A 253 15.44 6.07 -7.88
C THR A 253 13.98 5.82 -8.21
N GLY A 254 13.71 5.03 -9.25
CA GLY A 254 12.36 4.69 -9.70
C GLY A 254 11.56 5.85 -10.32
N THR A 255 12.24 6.95 -10.71
CA THR A 255 11.63 8.12 -11.37
C THR A 255 12.59 8.73 -12.42
N ASP A 256 12.11 9.71 -13.19
CA ASP A 256 12.82 10.34 -14.30
C ASP A 256 13.71 11.52 -13.91
N ARG A 257 13.57 12.05 -12.68
CA ARG A 257 14.29 13.24 -12.21
C ARG A 257 14.52 13.23 -10.71
N VAL A 258 15.43 14.08 -10.26
CA VAL A 258 15.67 14.28 -8.81
C VAL A 258 14.46 14.97 -8.20
N LYS A 259 13.81 14.29 -7.24
CA LYS A 259 12.69 14.80 -6.45
C LYS A 259 12.48 13.94 -5.21
N LEU A 260 11.80 14.51 -4.22
CA LEU A 260 11.21 13.75 -3.13
C LEU A 260 9.72 13.53 -3.43
N HIS A 261 9.28 12.26 -3.47
CA HIS A 261 7.86 11.93 -3.36
C HIS A 261 7.49 11.77 -1.90
N PHE A 262 6.55 12.59 -1.41
CA PHE A 262 6.13 12.62 -0.03
C PHE A 262 4.63 12.35 0.11
N GLU A 263 4.29 11.33 0.92
CA GLU A 263 2.89 10.99 1.23
C GLU A 263 2.62 11.13 2.73
N ILE A 264 1.40 11.56 3.05
CA ILE A 264 0.77 11.35 4.36
C ILE A 264 -0.41 10.41 4.15
N ARG A 265 -0.53 9.38 5.00
CA ARG A 265 -1.69 8.49 5.00
C ARG A 265 -2.36 8.48 6.35
N ARG A 266 -3.68 8.56 6.31
CA ARG A 266 -4.55 8.44 7.48
C ARG A 266 -5.29 7.10 7.39
N GLN A 267 -5.08 6.19 8.36
CA GLN A 267 -5.68 4.85 8.36
C GLN A 267 -5.51 4.11 7.02
N GLY A 268 -4.27 4.10 6.51
CA GLY A 268 -3.89 3.49 5.23
C GLY A 268 -4.26 4.28 3.98
N LYS A 269 -5.17 5.27 4.05
CA LYS A 269 -5.63 6.06 2.91
C LYS A 269 -4.75 7.29 2.69
N PRO A 270 -4.26 7.55 1.46
CA PRO A 270 -3.55 8.77 1.13
C PRO A 270 -4.42 10.00 1.36
N VAL A 271 -3.83 11.06 1.91
CA VAL A 271 -4.46 12.38 2.10
C VAL A 271 -3.53 13.46 1.56
N ASP A 272 -4.10 14.63 1.21
CA ASP A 272 -3.30 15.75 0.70
C ASP A 272 -2.33 16.28 1.76
N PRO A 273 -0.99 16.12 1.57
CA PRO A 273 -0.01 16.56 2.54
C PRO A 273 -0.03 18.07 2.81
N LEU A 274 -0.47 18.88 1.82
CA LEU A 274 -0.51 20.34 1.97
C LEU A 274 -1.52 20.81 3.03
N GLN A 275 -2.49 19.96 3.40
CA GLN A 275 -3.42 20.26 4.49
C GLN A 275 -2.80 20.08 5.89
N TYR A 276 -1.67 19.40 5.98
CA TYR A 276 -0.98 19.06 7.23
C TYR A 276 0.28 19.89 7.44
N LEU A 277 0.98 20.21 6.35
CA LEU A 277 2.25 20.93 6.39
C LEU A 277 2.06 22.43 6.74
N PRO A 278 3.08 23.10 7.32
CA PRO A 278 3.05 24.54 7.51
C PRO A 278 2.85 25.28 6.18
N LYS A 279 2.13 26.39 6.18
CA LYS A 279 2.03 27.26 4.99
C LYS A 279 3.42 27.79 4.63
N ARG A 280 3.73 27.81 3.35
CA ARG A 280 4.91 28.44 2.74
C ARG A 280 4.48 29.61 1.88
#